data_a23d828b02732d8d0c4719a81901e8e7
#
_entry.id   a23d828b02732d8d0c4719a81901e8e7
#
_cell.length_a   1.000
_cell.length_b   1.000
_cell.length_c   1.000
_cell.angle_alpha   90.00
_cell.angle_beta   90.00
_cell.angle_gamma   90.00
#
_symmetry.space_group_name_H-M   'P 1'
#
loop_
_entity.id
_entity.type
_entity.pdbx_description
1 polymer ?
#
loop_
_entity_poly.entity_id
_entity_poly.type
_entity_poly.pdbx_seq_one_letter_code
_entity_poly.pdbx_strand_id
1 'polypeptide(L)'
;MTITARSYLLDRVGGSFTACDQPIGQLGPGEILLRTRRVSVCQSDVVIHKVGLPRIKTWPAVILHEASCTVEAVGDGVTRFAPGDLVGLGCDIPCGDRACIYCGDHGTGDWTSCPNTQATGHEFPGFARSHAILPKWFVDLGPIVKFPAGFDPAHACHLEPLACGLEGMTRVNNCITNRVVVLIGAGSQSTYALQCCQAMGARKIIMVNRGLERLERVLRDFGDDRVVGVRWDENVVSAVFEHCKPFNEPHFVMMNAPCREGYELSVKLMGYGTVLDAHAGVKGAGGKPRIAHEVDLNNQVHYKLQCYQATHGSSMHGINLAAQLLSQNKLPKIGLMTNDSERFFPDQMGAAIQRASSSDSLKVIINWD
;
A
#
# COMPACT_ATOMS: atom_id res chain seq x y z
N MET A 1 20.04 1.29 -29.68
CA MET A 1 20.24 2.66 -29.12
C MET A 1 20.06 2.58 -27.61
N THR A 2 20.87 3.31 -26.84
CA THR A 2 20.71 3.43 -25.39
C THR A 2 19.49 4.30 -25.10
N ILE A 3 18.61 3.80 -24.23
CA ILE A 3 17.39 4.51 -23.82
C ILE A 3 17.76 5.46 -22.67
N THR A 4 17.23 6.68 -22.72
CA THR A 4 17.46 7.71 -21.71
C THR A 4 16.17 8.01 -20.96
N ALA A 5 16.21 8.04 -19.64
CA ALA A 5 15.09 8.43 -18.79
C ALA A 5 15.35 9.77 -18.11
N ARG A 6 14.37 10.66 -18.13
CA ARG A 6 14.33 11.82 -17.25
C ARG A 6 14.00 11.33 -15.84
N SER A 7 14.95 11.48 -14.93
CA SER A 7 14.86 11.00 -13.54
C SER A 7 14.91 12.18 -12.56
N TYR A 8 14.23 12.02 -11.43
CA TYR A 8 14.28 12.95 -10.30
C TYR A 8 14.92 12.24 -9.11
N LEU A 9 16.17 12.58 -8.88
CA LEU A 9 17.02 11.96 -7.89
C LEU A 9 16.91 12.71 -6.56
N LEU A 10 16.55 12.00 -5.50
CA LEU A 10 16.72 12.50 -4.14
C LEU A 10 18.20 12.39 -3.77
N ASP A 11 18.86 13.53 -3.53
CA ASP A 11 20.32 13.59 -3.34
C ASP A 11 20.79 12.97 -2.03
N ARG A 12 20.01 13.14 -0.95
CA ARG A 12 20.26 12.62 0.41
C ARG A 12 19.00 12.75 1.27
N VAL A 13 19.07 12.22 2.46
CA VAL A 13 18.04 12.44 3.50
C VAL A 13 17.87 13.93 3.78
N GLY A 14 16.63 14.41 3.75
CA GLY A 14 16.28 15.83 3.92
C GLY A 14 16.73 16.75 2.77
N GLY A 15 17.18 16.17 1.66
CA GLY A 15 17.70 16.90 0.54
C GLY A 15 16.67 17.27 -0.52
N SER A 16 17.18 17.70 -1.69
CA SER A 16 16.38 18.14 -2.82
C SER A 16 16.29 17.05 -3.88
N PHE A 17 15.26 17.16 -4.72
CA PHE A 17 15.16 16.37 -5.94
C PHE A 17 15.86 17.09 -7.08
N THR A 18 16.82 16.42 -7.70
CA THR A 18 17.55 16.94 -8.87
C THR A 18 17.11 16.18 -10.11
N ALA A 19 16.65 16.93 -11.10
CA ALA A 19 16.27 16.36 -12.40
C ALA A 19 17.52 16.11 -13.23
N CYS A 20 17.67 14.92 -13.79
CA CYS A 20 18.73 14.58 -14.72
C CYS A 20 18.28 13.55 -15.76
N ASP A 21 18.94 13.58 -16.91
CA ASP A 21 18.74 12.56 -17.94
C ASP A 21 19.77 11.46 -17.74
N GLN A 22 19.30 10.25 -17.48
CA GLN A 22 20.14 9.09 -17.19
C GLN A 22 19.96 8.02 -18.28
N PRO A 23 21.06 7.46 -18.82
CA PRO A 23 20.97 6.28 -19.65
C PRO A 23 20.47 5.09 -18.78
N ILE A 24 19.42 4.41 -19.23
CA ILE A 24 18.86 3.25 -18.54
C ILE A 24 19.17 1.93 -19.25
N GLY A 25 19.98 1.97 -20.32
CA GLY A 25 20.44 0.81 -21.04
C GLY A 25 19.77 0.60 -22.40
N GLN A 26 19.90 -0.62 -22.90
CA GLN A 26 19.22 -1.09 -24.12
C GLN A 26 18.25 -2.21 -23.70
N LEU A 27 17.12 -2.28 -24.39
CA LEU A 27 16.13 -3.32 -24.14
C LEU A 27 16.68 -4.68 -24.62
N GLY A 28 16.82 -5.61 -23.69
CA GLY A 28 17.28 -6.98 -23.92
C GLY A 28 16.14 -7.99 -24.06
N PRO A 29 16.48 -9.25 -24.42
CA PRO A 29 15.49 -10.32 -24.49
C PRO A 29 14.79 -10.56 -23.14
N GLY A 30 13.47 -10.69 -23.17
CA GLY A 30 12.63 -10.94 -21.99
C GLY A 30 12.37 -9.68 -21.13
N GLU A 31 12.94 -8.53 -21.49
CA GLU A 31 12.75 -7.27 -20.77
C GLU A 31 11.56 -6.48 -21.33
N ILE A 32 11.04 -5.55 -20.54
CA ILE A 32 10.06 -4.56 -21.00
C ILE A 32 10.52 -3.15 -20.70
N LEU A 33 10.26 -2.23 -21.63
CA LEU A 33 10.40 -0.79 -21.43
C LEU A 33 9.05 -0.22 -21.00
N LEU A 34 9.04 0.40 -19.85
CA LEU A 34 7.87 1.08 -19.29
C LEU A 34 8.03 2.60 -19.41
N ARG A 35 6.97 3.28 -19.78
CA ARG A 35 6.80 4.73 -19.65
C ARG A 35 5.89 4.98 -18.44
N THR A 36 6.37 5.75 -17.47
CA THR A 36 5.59 6.16 -16.29
C THR A 36 4.45 7.07 -16.71
N ARG A 37 3.24 6.78 -16.22
CA ARG A 37 2.04 7.60 -16.47
C ARG A 37 1.62 8.34 -15.21
N ARG A 38 1.47 7.64 -14.12
CA ARG A 38 1.14 8.19 -12.80
C ARG A 38 1.97 7.47 -11.74
N VAL A 39 2.36 8.22 -10.74
CA VAL A 39 2.96 7.63 -9.54
C VAL A 39 2.41 8.33 -8.31
N SER A 40 1.99 7.56 -7.32
CA SER A 40 1.52 8.13 -6.07
C SER A 40 2.59 8.09 -4.98
N VAL A 41 2.47 9.02 -4.02
CA VAL A 41 3.42 9.16 -2.92
C VAL A 41 2.94 8.32 -1.74
N CYS A 42 3.76 7.37 -1.32
CA CYS A 42 3.56 6.58 -0.10
C CYS A 42 4.11 7.31 1.13
N GLN A 43 3.61 6.97 2.31
CA GLN A 43 4.20 7.46 3.56
C GLN A 43 5.64 6.97 3.77
N SER A 44 6.02 5.83 3.19
CA SER A 44 7.41 5.37 3.19
C SER A 44 8.34 6.33 2.43
N ASP A 45 7.89 6.92 1.31
CA ASP A 45 8.66 7.93 0.56
C ASP A 45 8.89 9.20 1.40
N VAL A 46 7.86 9.63 2.14
CA VAL A 46 7.97 10.73 3.11
C VAL A 46 8.99 10.40 4.21
N VAL A 47 9.02 9.16 4.68
CA VAL A 47 10.01 8.70 5.68
C VAL A 47 11.40 8.64 5.08
N ILE A 48 11.56 8.10 3.86
CA ILE A 48 12.84 8.09 3.13
C ILE A 48 13.38 9.52 3.02
N HIS A 49 12.55 10.45 2.61
CA HIS A 49 12.94 11.86 2.48
C HIS A 49 13.34 12.47 3.82
N LYS A 50 12.55 12.29 4.90
CA LYS A 50 12.76 12.98 6.17
C LYS A 50 13.85 12.39 7.05
N VAL A 51 13.95 11.06 7.11
CA VAL A 51 14.82 10.37 8.09
C VAL A 51 15.65 9.25 7.48
N GLY A 52 15.42 8.92 6.21
CA GLY A 52 16.03 7.78 5.55
C GLY A 52 15.41 6.43 5.97
N LEU A 53 15.71 5.41 5.19
CA LEU A 53 15.43 4.01 5.54
C LEU A 53 16.69 3.18 5.31
N PRO A 54 16.99 2.18 6.17
CA PRO A 54 18.16 1.32 6.04
C PRO A 54 18.21 0.51 4.73
N ARG A 55 17.05 0.38 4.05
CA ARG A 55 16.92 -0.29 2.75
C ARG A 55 17.47 0.53 1.59
N ILE A 56 17.59 1.85 1.71
CA ILE A 56 18.24 2.73 0.72
C ILE A 56 19.75 2.64 0.93
N LYS A 57 20.44 1.90 0.07
CA LYS A 57 21.88 1.63 0.19
C LYS A 57 22.76 2.66 -0.51
N THR A 58 22.22 3.33 -1.52
CA THR A 58 22.96 4.26 -2.39
C THR A 58 22.22 5.58 -2.55
N TRP A 59 22.99 6.66 -2.56
CA TRP A 59 22.52 8.00 -2.84
C TRP A 59 23.33 8.60 -3.99
N PRO A 60 22.77 9.42 -4.89
CA PRO A 60 21.34 9.79 -4.94
C PRO A 60 20.44 8.60 -5.32
N ALA A 61 19.16 8.66 -4.93
CA ALA A 61 18.20 7.58 -5.10
C ALA A 61 16.99 7.98 -5.96
N VAL A 62 16.49 7.06 -6.79
CA VAL A 62 15.19 7.16 -7.46
C VAL A 62 14.16 6.47 -6.59
N ILE A 63 13.31 7.23 -5.89
CA ILE A 63 12.27 6.72 -5.00
C ILE A 63 10.92 6.62 -5.73
N LEU A 64 9.83 6.39 -4.99
CA LEU A 64 8.45 6.16 -5.42
C LEU A 64 8.22 4.76 -6.02
N HIS A 65 7.14 4.10 -5.59
CA HIS A 65 6.88 2.71 -5.95
C HIS A 65 5.42 2.41 -6.33
N GLU A 66 4.49 3.31 -6.10
CA GLU A 66 3.08 3.13 -6.42
C GLU A 66 2.80 3.66 -7.83
N ALA A 67 3.10 2.88 -8.87
CA ALA A 67 3.13 3.37 -10.24
C ALA A 67 2.13 2.68 -11.16
N SER A 68 1.59 3.46 -12.10
CA SER A 68 1.00 2.98 -13.34
C SER A 68 1.85 3.40 -14.54
N CYS A 69 2.07 2.47 -15.45
CA CYS A 69 2.95 2.66 -16.60
C CYS A 69 2.29 2.15 -17.88
N THR A 70 2.71 2.68 -19.02
CA THR A 70 2.42 2.07 -20.33
C THR A 70 3.64 1.28 -20.77
N VAL A 71 3.43 0.07 -21.26
CA VAL A 71 4.46 -0.71 -21.96
C VAL A 71 4.78 0.02 -23.25
N GLU A 72 6.01 0.50 -23.42
CA GLU A 72 6.43 1.22 -24.63
C GLU A 72 7.08 0.29 -25.65
N ALA A 73 7.87 -0.68 -25.16
CA ALA A 73 8.48 -1.71 -25.98
C ALA A 73 8.66 -3.00 -25.17
N VAL A 74 8.78 -4.11 -25.90
CA VAL A 74 9.06 -5.43 -25.32
C VAL A 74 10.26 -6.05 -26.03
N GLY A 75 11.11 -6.72 -25.28
CA GLY A 75 12.25 -7.49 -25.79
C GLY A 75 11.80 -8.84 -26.34
N ASP A 76 12.70 -9.48 -27.08
CA ASP A 76 12.44 -10.78 -27.68
C ASP A 76 11.99 -11.82 -26.63
N GLY A 77 10.97 -12.62 -26.97
CA GLY A 77 10.44 -13.66 -26.10
C GLY A 77 9.43 -13.20 -25.05
N VAL A 78 9.13 -11.91 -24.95
CA VAL A 78 8.03 -11.42 -24.08
C VAL A 78 6.70 -11.68 -24.80
N THR A 79 5.83 -12.48 -24.17
CA THR A 79 4.50 -12.82 -24.70
C THR A 79 3.35 -12.31 -23.84
N ARG A 80 3.64 -11.97 -22.59
CA ARG A 80 2.65 -11.54 -21.59
C ARG A 80 2.18 -10.10 -21.79
N PHE A 81 3.02 -9.26 -22.36
CA PHE A 81 2.79 -7.82 -22.55
C PHE A 81 3.03 -7.41 -24.01
N ALA A 82 2.37 -6.32 -24.42
CA ALA A 82 2.55 -5.70 -25.73
C ALA A 82 2.66 -4.17 -25.60
N PRO A 83 3.31 -3.48 -26.55
CA PRO A 83 3.31 -2.02 -26.59
C PRO A 83 1.88 -1.45 -26.54
N GLY A 84 1.68 -0.42 -25.73
CA GLY A 84 0.37 0.19 -25.47
C GLY A 84 -0.38 -0.38 -24.26
N ASP A 85 0.04 -1.50 -23.69
CA ASP A 85 -0.60 -2.06 -22.49
C ASP A 85 -0.41 -1.11 -21.30
N LEU A 86 -1.49 -0.78 -20.61
CA LEU A 86 -1.45 -0.13 -19.30
C LEU A 86 -1.21 -1.19 -18.23
N VAL A 87 -0.18 -0.97 -17.42
CA VAL A 87 0.17 -1.85 -16.31
C VAL A 87 0.26 -1.09 -14.98
N GLY A 88 -0.13 -1.76 -13.90
CA GLY A 88 0.17 -1.37 -12.53
C GLY A 88 1.22 -2.32 -11.95
N LEU A 89 1.97 -1.81 -10.97
CA LEU A 89 3.04 -2.57 -10.35
C LEU A 89 2.86 -2.63 -8.84
N GLY A 90 3.24 -3.77 -8.25
CA GLY A 90 3.44 -3.88 -6.80
C GLY A 90 4.85 -3.42 -6.40
N CYS A 91 5.02 -3.10 -5.12
CA CYS A 91 6.30 -2.63 -4.59
C CYS A 91 7.30 -3.77 -4.41
N ASP A 92 6.85 -4.87 -3.77
CA ASP A 92 7.73 -5.98 -3.41
C ASP A 92 8.10 -6.81 -4.65
N ILE A 93 9.39 -7.05 -4.81
CA ILE A 93 9.96 -7.74 -5.96
C ILE A 93 10.44 -9.12 -5.53
N PRO A 94 10.12 -10.20 -6.28
CA PRO A 94 10.66 -11.53 -6.00
C PRO A 94 12.18 -11.50 -5.97
N CYS A 95 12.80 -12.37 -5.16
CA CYS A 95 14.26 -12.42 -4.97
C CYS A 95 15.05 -12.85 -6.21
N GLY A 96 14.37 -13.28 -7.28
CA GLY A 96 14.97 -13.78 -8.51
C GLY A 96 15.42 -15.24 -8.47
N ASP A 97 15.43 -15.88 -7.31
CA ASP A 97 15.69 -17.31 -7.18
C ASP A 97 14.43 -18.11 -7.58
N ARG A 98 14.53 -18.85 -8.70
CA ARG A 98 13.43 -19.66 -9.23
C ARG A 98 13.05 -20.84 -8.33
N ALA A 99 13.94 -21.28 -7.45
CA ALA A 99 13.70 -22.34 -6.46
C ALA A 99 13.14 -21.80 -5.12
N CYS A 100 12.99 -20.49 -4.96
CA CYS A 100 12.49 -19.91 -3.72
C CYS A 100 11.06 -20.38 -3.42
N ILE A 101 10.85 -20.90 -2.21
CA ILE A 101 9.53 -21.39 -1.78
C ILE A 101 8.47 -20.31 -1.62
N TYR A 102 8.87 -19.04 -1.57
CA TYR A 102 7.96 -17.88 -1.46
C TYR A 102 7.65 -17.24 -2.82
N CYS A 103 8.68 -16.95 -3.60
CA CYS A 103 8.55 -16.10 -4.80
C CYS A 103 9.12 -16.74 -6.08
N GLY A 104 9.55 -18.03 -6.05
CA GLY A 104 10.03 -18.76 -7.22
C GLY A 104 8.88 -19.37 -8.05
N ASP A 105 9.24 -20.17 -9.07
CA ASP A 105 8.30 -20.76 -10.04
C ASP A 105 7.17 -21.58 -9.41
N HIS A 106 7.47 -22.25 -8.29
CA HIS A 106 6.51 -23.05 -7.52
C HIS A 106 6.29 -22.49 -6.12
N GLY A 107 6.64 -21.22 -5.92
CA GLY A 107 6.48 -20.54 -4.64
C GLY A 107 5.02 -20.25 -4.32
N THR A 108 4.78 -19.88 -3.07
CA THR A 108 3.43 -19.53 -2.58
C THR A 108 2.90 -18.20 -3.14
N GLY A 109 3.76 -17.38 -3.77
CA GLY A 109 3.45 -16.01 -4.18
C GLY A 109 3.43 -15.01 -3.01
N ASP A 110 3.77 -15.44 -1.80
CA ASP A 110 3.91 -14.58 -0.61
C ASP A 110 5.31 -14.00 -0.52
N TRP A 111 5.59 -13.01 -1.34
CA TRP A 111 6.90 -12.35 -1.39
C TRP A 111 7.25 -11.63 -0.10
N THR A 112 6.25 -11.18 0.64
CA THR A 112 6.44 -10.47 1.91
C THR A 112 7.09 -11.35 2.98
N SER A 113 6.96 -12.67 2.86
CA SER A 113 7.63 -13.66 3.72
C SER A 113 9.02 -14.06 3.24
N CYS A 114 9.44 -13.65 2.03
CA CYS A 114 10.76 -13.96 1.51
C CYS A 114 11.84 -13.05 2.15
N PRO A 115 12.87 -13.63 2.82
CA PRO A 115 13.90 -12.82 3.48
C PRO A 115 14.79 -12.05 2.50
N ASN A 116 14.80 -12.44 1.21
CA ASN A 116 15.61 -11.83 0.16
C ASN A 116 14.79 -10.98 -0.80
N THR A 117 13.53 -10.67 -0.46
CA THR A 117 12.70 -9.79 -1.27
C THR A 117 13.29 -8.37 -1.31
N GLN A 118 13.19 -7.73 -2.45
CA GLN A 118 13.58 -6.33 -2.65
C GLN A 118 12.32 -5.49 -2.84
N ALA A 119 12.49 -4.17 -2.91
CA ALA A 119 11.39 -3.28 -3.19
C ALA A 119 11.78 -2.17 -4.17
N THR A 120 10.87 -1.85 -5.09
CA THR A 120 10.99 -0.65 -5.95
C THR A 120 10.96 0.61 -5.09
N GLY A 121 11.77 1.59 -5.47
CA GLY A 121 11.92 2.82 -4.69
C GLY A 121 12.75 2.67 -3.40
N HIS A 122 13.29 1.46 -3.15
CA HIS A 122 14.15 1.14 -2.01
C HIS A 122 15.49 0.56 -2.50
N GLU A 123 15.66 -0.77 -2.52
CA GLU A 123 16.85 -1.41 -3.06
C GLU A 123 16.89 -1.36 -4.59
N PHE A 124 15.73 -1.43 -5.24
CA PHE A 124 15.59 -1.30 -6.68
C PHE A 124 15.10 0.11 -7.02
N PRO A 125 15.60 0.75 -8.10
CA PRO A 125 15.17 2.10 -8.47
C PRO A 125 13.66 2.21 -8.67
N GLY A 126 13.06 3.25 -8.09
CA GLY A 126 11.64 3.53 -8.17
C GLY A 126 11.18 4.19 -9.47
N PHE A 127 10.02 4.81 -9.42
CA PHE A 127 9.34 5.42 -10.57
C PHE A 127 9.32 6.95 -10.53
N ALA A 128 10.21 7.60 -9.75
CA ALA A 128 10.51 9.02 -9.89
C ALA A 128 11.31 9.28 -11.18
N ARG A 129 10.90 8.64 -12.29
CA ARG A 129 11.54 8.70 -13.62
C ARG A 129 10.54 8.48 -14.74
N SER A 130 10.82 9.02 -15.92
CA SER A 130 9.93 8.93 -17.08
C SER A 130 9.84 7.50 -17.65
N HIS A 131 10.96 6.75 -17.63
CA HIS A 131 11.05 5.41 -18.20
C HIS A 131 11.82 4.46 -17.28
N ALA A 132 11.48 3.16 -17.37
CA ALA A 132 12.16 2.09 -16.66
C ALA A 132 12.26 0.85 -17.56
N ILE A 133 13.43 0.20 -17.60
CA ILE A 133 13.54 -1.16 -18.11
C ILE A 133 13.37 -2.11 -16.93
N LEU A 134 12.41 -3.03 -17.04
CA LEU A 134 12.27 -4.12 -16.08
C LEU A 134 12.98 -5.35 -16.60
N PRO A 135 13.87 -5.95 -15.78
CA PRO A 135 14.63 -7.14 -16.19
C PRO A 135 13.72 -8.36 -16.34
N LYS A 136 14.18 -9.31 -17.15
CA LYS A 136 13.42 -10.54 -17.48
C LYS A 136 12.83 -11.24 -16.25
N TRP A 137 13.62 -11.44 -15.20
CA TRP A 137 13.15 -12.11 -13.99
C TRP A 137 12.00 -11.34 -13.28
N PHE A 138 12.00 -10.00 -13.36
CA PHE A 138 10.91 -9.19 -12.85
C PHE A 138 9.68 -9.31 -13.75
N VAL A 139 9.86 -9.38 -15.08
CA VAL A 139 8.76 -9.58 -16.03
C VAL A 139 8.11 -10.95 -15.85
N ASP A 140 8.91 -11.99 -15.62
CA ASP A 140 8.42 -13.36 -15.43
C ASP A 140 7.68 -13.54 -14.10
N LEU A 141 8.26 -13.09 -13.01
CA LEU A 141 7.83 -13.41 -11.63
C LEU A 141 7.25 -12.21 -10.87
N GLY A 142 7.49 -10.98 -11.33
CA GLY A 142 7.17 -9.77 -10.58
C GLY A 142 5.69 -9.40 -10.59
N PRO A 143 5.32 -8.49 -9.68
CA PRO A 143 3.94 -8.02 -9.47
C PRO A 143 3.51 -7.02 -10.53
N ILE A 144 3.39 -7.46 -11.76
CA ILE A 144 2.94 -6.63 -12.88
C ILE A 144 1.56 -7.13 -13.34
N VAL A 145 0.59 -6.24 -13.33
CA VAL A 145 -0.77 -6.52 -13.76
C VAL A 145 -1.15 -5.62 -14.93
N LYS A 146 -1.70 -6.21 -15.97
CA LYS A 146 -2.27 -5.49 -17.13
C LYS A 146 -3.72 -5.10 -16.84
N PHE A 147 -4.05 -3.84 -17.11
CA PHE A 147 -5.41 -3.32 -17.02
C PHE A 147 -6.13 -3.38 -18.37
N PRO A 148 -7.48 -3.38 -18.37
CA PRO A 148 -8.26 -3.30 -19.60
C PRO A 148 -7.93 -2.05 -20.44
N ALA A 149 -8.09 -2.16 -21.76
CA ALA A 149 -7.90 -1.02 -22.65
C ALA A 149 -8.83 0.15 -22.25
N GLY A 150 -8.27 1.37 -22.22
CA GLY A 150 -8.99 2.57 -21.81
C GLY A 150 -9.13 2.76 -20.29
N PHE A 151 -8.54 1.88 -19.47
CA PHE A 151 -8.54 2.07 -18.02
C PHE A 151 -7.73 3.33 -17.64
N ASP A 152 -8.20 4.08 -16.64
CA ASP A 152 -7.55 5.32 -16.21
C ASP A 152 -6.22 5.05 -15.49
N PRO A 153 -5.09 5.58 -15.99
CA PRO A 153 -3.80 5.47 -15.30
C PRO A 153 -3.81 6.04 -13.88
N ALA A 154 -4.65 7.07 -13.60
CA ALA A 154 -4.79 7.63 -12.26
C ALA A 154 -5.46 6.65 -11.29
N HIS A 155 -6.31 5.76 -11.78
CA HIS A 155 -6.86 4.68 -10.96
C HIS A 155 -5.89 3.49 -10.85
N ALA A 156 -5.14 3.19 -11.91
CA ALA A 156 -4.18 2.09 -11.93
C ALA A 156 -3.01 2.26 -10.94
N CYS A 157 -2.59 3.49 -10.63
CA CYS A 157 -1.52 3.73 -9.65
C CYS A 157 -1.94 3.45 -8.19
N HIS A 158 -3.23 3.23 -7.93
CA HIS A 158 -3.72 2.79 -6.62
C HIS A 158 -3.61 1.26 -6.41
N LEU A 159 -3.12 0.50 -7.39
CA LEU A 159 -3.01 -0.96 -7.32
C LEU A 159 -2.22 -1.43 -6.09
N GLU A 160 -1.01 -0.89 -5.93
CA GLU A 160 -0.10 -1.30 -4.86
C GLU A 160 -0.66 -1.00 -3.47
N PRO A 161 -1.06 0.24 -3.13
CA PRO A 161 -1.57 0.53 -1.79
C PRO A 161 -2.91 -0.18 -1.47
N LEU A 162 -3.74 -0.47 -2.48
CA LEU A 162 -4.92 -1.33 -2.30
C LEU A 162 -4.53 -2.75 -1.96
N ALA A 163 -3.55 -3.31 -2.68
CA ALA A 163 -3.08 -4.67 -2.44
C ALA A 163 -2.51 -4.83 -1.02
N CYS A 164 -1.77 -3.83 -0.52
CA CYS A 164 -1.30 -3.80 0.86
C CYS A 164 -2.46 -3.87 1.87
N GLY A 165 -3.55 -3.11 1.64
CA GLY A 165 -4.73 -3.16 2.49
C GLY A 165 -5.43 -4.52 2.47
N LEU A 166 -5.52 -5.13 1.28
CA LEU A 166 -6.12 -6.45 1.10
C LEU A 166 -5.30 -7.58 1.72
N GLU A 167 -3.97 -7.44 1.78
CA GLU A 167 -3.09 -8.44 2.38
C GLU A 167 -3.49 -8.78 3.81
N GLY A 168 -3.72 -7.76 4.65
CA GLY A 168 -4.20 -7.96 6.03
C GLY A 168 -5.56 -8.65 6.12
N MET A 169 -6.44 -8.42 5.14
CA MET A 169 -7.80 -8.96 5.12
C MET A 169 -7.87 -10.40 4.62
N THR A 170 -6.89 -10.84 3.84
CA THR A 170 -6.93 -12.14 3.14
C THR A 170 -5.91 -13.15 3.64
N ARG A 171 -4.88 -12.71 4.35
CA ARG A 171 -3.74 -13.56 4.78
C ARG A 171 -4.15 -14.74 5.66
N VAL A 172 -5.13 -14.59 6.52
CA VAL A 172 -5.58 -15.62 7.47
C VAL A 172 -7.02 -16.02 7.15
N ASN A 173 -7.31 -16.44 5.94
CA ASN A 173 -8.66 -16.93 5.54
C ASN A 173 -9.80 -16.06 6.10
N ASN A 174 -9.56 -14.76 6.21
CA ASN A 174 -10.41 -13.87 6.95
C ASN A 174 -11.53 -13.38 6.04
N CYS A 175 -12.71 -13.91 6.24
CA CYS A 175 -13.89 -13.42 5.53
C CYS A 175 -14.33 -12.09 6.14
N ILE A 176 -14.25 -11.02 5.39
CA ILE A 176 -14.77 -9.68 5.76
C ILE A 176 -16.29 -9.61 5.55
N THR A 177 -16.81 -10.44 4.65
CA THR A 177 -18.22 -10.46 4.31
C THR A 177 -19.09 -10.69 5.54
N ASN A 178 -20.06 -9.82 5.73
CA ASN A 178 -21.01 -9.83 6.86
C ASN A 178 -20.33 -9.71 8.25
N ARG A 179 -19.15 -9.12 8.33
CA ARG A 179 -18.37 -8.93 9.57
C ARG A 179 -18.41 -7.48 10.05
N VAL A 180 -18.16 -7.28 11.34
CA VAL A 180 -17.87 -5.97 11.94
C VAL A 180 -16.36 -5.75 11.90
N VAL A 181 -15.95 -4.66 11.27
CA VAL A 181 -14.54 -4.31 11.05
C VAL A 181 -14.23 -3.00 11.76
N VAL A 182 -13.09 -2.93 12.43
CA VAL A 182 -12.56 -1.71 13.03
C VAL A 182 -11.26 -1.32 12.30
N LEU A 183 -11.20 -0.08 11.81
CA LEU A 183 -10.02 0.49 11.17
C LEU A 183 -9.47 1.61 12.05
N ILE A 184 -8.30 1.42 12.64
CA ILE A 184 -7.66 2.39 13.53
C ILE A 184 -6.74 3.30 12.72
N GLY A 185 -7.07 4.59 12.69
CA GLY A 185 -6.52 5.62 11.82
C GLY A 185 -7.48 5.97 10.68
N ALA A 186 -7.43 7.21 10.18
CA ALA A 186 -8.18 7.67 9.01
C ALA A 186 -7.26 8.20 7.90
N GLY A 187 -6.06 7.64 7.79
CA GLY A 187 -5.12 7.93 6.72
C GLY A 187 -5.44 7.19 5.41
N SER A 188 -4.58 7.37 4.40
CA SER A 188 -4.75 6.74 3.09
C SER A 188 -4.96 5.23 3.19
N GLN A 189 -4.15 4.52 3.97
CA GLN A 189 -4.23 3.07 4.07
C GLN A 189 -5.56 2.60 4.68
N SER A 190 -6.06 3.28 5.73
CA SER A 190 -7.41 2.99 6.27
C SER A 190 -8.52 3.31 5.28
N THR A 191 -8.35 4.34 4.44
CA THR A 191 -9.36 4.70 3.43
C THR A 191 -9.38 3.68 2.29
N TYR A 192 -8.23 3.12 1.90
CA TYR A 192 -8.20 1.96 0.99
C TYR A 192 -8.86 0.74 1.63
N ALA A 193 -8.51 0.43 2.88
CA ALA A 193 -9.11 -0.67 3.62
C ALA A 193 -10.64 -0.52 3.77
N LEU A 194 -11.13 0.69 4.03
CA LEU A 194 -12.55 1.01 4.07
C LEU A 194 -13.24 0.63 2.76
N GLN A 195 -12.73 1.08 1.62
CA GLN A 195 -13.30 0.79 0.30
C GLN A 195 -13.26 -0.72 0.00
N CYS A 196 -12.16 -1.40 0.37
CA CYS A 196 -12.05 -2.86 0.24
C CYS A 196 -13.11 -3.57 1.10
N CYS A 197 -13.30 -3.17 2.36
CA CYS A 197 -14.32 -3.74 3.25
C CYS A 197 -15.73 -3.53 2.69
N GLN A 198 -16.01 -2.36 2.11
CA GLN A 198 -17.29 -2.08 1.44
C GLN A 198 -17.51 -3.01 0.24
N ALA A 199 -16.50 -3.16 -0.63
CA ALA A 199 -16.54 -4.01 -1.80
C ALA A 199 -16.67 -5.51 -1.45
N MET A 200 -16.04 -5.93 -0.35
CA MET A 200 -16.10 -7.31 0.18
C MET A 200 -17.36 -7.60 1.01
N GLY A 201 -18.25 -6.63 1.17
CA GLY A 201 -19.53 -6.82 1.85
C GLY A 201 -19.44 -6.87 3.38
N ALA A 202 -18.56 -6.08 3.98
CA ALA A 202 -18.56 -5.90 5.43
C ALA A 202 -19.94 -5.41 5.91
N ARG A 203 -20.40 -5.95 7.05
CA ARG A 203 -21.68 -5.58 7.63
C ARG A 203 -21.64 -4.21 8.28
N LYS A 204 -20.55 -3.91 8.98
CA LYS A 204 -20.30 -2.64 9.62
C LYS A 204 -18.81 -2.32 9.62
N ILE A 205 -18.49 -1.06 9.43
CA ILE A 205 -17.11 -0.58 9.40
C ILE A 205 -17.02 0.60 10.37
N ILE A 206 -16.15 0.48 11.37
CA ILE A 206 -15.95 1.47 12.40
C ILE A 206 -14.59 2.12 12.17
N MET A 207 -14.59 3.39 11.79
CA MET A 207 -13.37 4.18 11.59
C MET A 207 -13.00 4.89 12.90
N VAL A 208 -11.82 4.63 13.44
CA VAL A 208 -11.35 5.27 14.68
C VAL A 208 -10.21 6.22 14.39
N ASN A 209 -10.33 7.50 14.75
CA ASN A 209 -9.25 8.48 14.55
C ASN A 209 -9.22 9.56 15.64
N ARG A 210 -8.01 10.09 15.95
CA ARG A 210 -7.84 11.20 16.91
C ARG A 210 -8.32 12.54 16.34
N GLY A 211 -7.89 12.85 15.10
CA GLY A 211 -8.25 14.09 14.41
C GLY A 211 -9.61 13.99 13.77
N LEU A 212 -10.54 14.88 14.15
CA LEU A 212 -11.91 14.87 13.63
C LEU A 212 -11.97 15.27 12.16
N GLU A 213 -11.24 16.29 11.74
CA GLU A 213 -11.27 16.81 10.37
C GLU A 213 -11.01 15.73 9.31
N ARG A 214 -9.96 14.91 9.50
CA ARG A 214 -9.65 13.80 8.59
C ARG A 214 -10.72 12.71 8.65
N LEU A 215 -11.21 12.38 9.85
CA LEU A 215 -12.27 11.40 10.02
C LEU A 215 -13.55 11.84 9.28
N GLU A 216 -13.96 13.09 9.47
CA GLU A 216 -15.13 13.67 8.80
C GLU A 216 -14.97 13.70 7.29
N ARG A 217 -13.78 14.06 6.76
CA ARG A 217 -13.48 13.96 5.33
C ARG A 217 -13.70 12.54 4.82
N VAL A 218 -13.13 11.54 5.49
CA VAL A 218 -13.24 10.14 5.05
C VAL A 218 -14.69 9.66 5.11
N LEU A 219 -15.43 10.00 6.15
CA LEU A 219 -16.84 9.63 6.27
C LEU A 219 -17.70 10.29 5.19
N ARG A 220 -17.50 11.57 4.93
CA ARG A 220 -18.25 12.33 3.90
C ARG A 220 -17.98 11.80 2.50
N ASP A 221 -16.69 11.58 2.16
CA ASP A 221 -16.28 11.26 0.79
C ASP A 221 -16.41 9.75 0.49
N PHE A 222 -16.16 8.87 1.46
CA PHE A 222 -16.11 7.42 1.28
C PHE A 222 -17.18 6.64 2.06
N GLY A 223 -17.81 7.24 3.06
CA GLY A 223 -18.82 6.56 3.88
C GLY A 223 -20.06 6.12 3.11
N ASP A 224 -20.72 5.09 3.64
CA ASP A 224 -22.07 4.65 3.31
C ASP A 224 -22.81 4.34 4.63
N ASP A 225 -24.01 3.78 4.56
CA ASP A 225 -24.86 3.45 5.73
C ASP A 225 -24.24 2.44 6.71
N ARG A 226 -23.22 1.72 6.26
CA ARG A 226 -22.47 0.75 7.08
C ARG A 226 -21.31 1.37 7.85
N VAL A 227 -20.90 2.61 7.50
CA VAL A 227 -19.68 3.23 8.02
C VAL A 227 -20.01 4.21 9.14
N VAL A 228 -19.34 4.05 10.27
CA VAL A 228 -19.45 4.97 11.41
C VAL A 228 -18.06 5.47 11.83
N GLY A 229 -18.00 6.72 12.27
CA GLY A 229 -16.78 7.32 12.82
C GLY A 229 -16.82 7.34 14.34
N VAL A 230 -15.72 6.97 14.97
CA VAL A 230 -15.52 7.07 16.41
C VAL A 230 -14.29 7.92 16.68
N ARG A 231 -14.46 8.98 17.49
CA ARG A 231 -13.33 9.76 17.96
C ARG A 231 -12.48 8.92 18.90
N TRP A 232 -11.19 8.99 18.74
CA TRP A 232 -10.25 8.34 19.65
C TRP A 232 -9.98 9.24 20.85
N ASP A 233 -10.73 9.04 21.92
CA ASP A 233 -10.61 9.64 23.24
C ASP A 233 -10.67 8.58 24.33
N GLU A 234 -10.88 8.97 25.59
CA GLU A 234 -10.98 8.08 26.73
C GLU A 234 -12.14 7.09 26.66
N ASN A 235 -13.17 7.39 25.89
CA ASN A 235 -14.39 6.56 25.74
C ASN A 235 -14.34 5.65 24.50
N VAL A 236 -13.25 5.68 23.73
CA VAL A 236 -13.14 5.00 22.41
C VAL A 236 -13.52 3.51 22.46
N VAL A 237 -13.08 2.79 23.51
CA VAL A 237 -13.36 1.34 23.63
C VAL A 237 -14.86 1.08 23.79
N SER A 238 -15.53 1.79 24.72
CA SER A 238 -16.97 1.65 24.94
C SER A 238 -17.79 2.08 23.72
N ALA A 239 -17.37 3.17 23.04
CA ALA A 239 -18.02 3.64 21.82
C ALA A 239 -17.92 2.63 20.67
N VAL A 240 -16.74 2.01 20.47
CA VAL A 240 -16.58 0.95 19.47
C VAL A 240 -17.46 -0.25 19.78
N PHE A 241 -17.47 -0.73 21.02
CA PHE A 241 -18.32 -1.87 21.39
C PHE A 241 -19.81 -1.58 21.26
N GLU A 242 -20.25 -0.35 21.56
CA GLU A 242 -21.64 0.06 21.31
C GLU A 242 -22.02 -0.07 19.84
N HIS A 243 -21.12 0.35 18.94
CA HIS A 243 -21.31 0.21 17.50
C HIS A 243 -21.19 -1.24 17.00
N CYS A 244 -20.61 -2.15 17.76
CA CYS A 244 -20.55 -3.57 17.39
C CYS A 244 -21.88 -4.31 17.62
N LYS A 245 -22.82 -3.76 18.40
CA LYS A 245 -24.10 -4.42 18.67
C LYS A 245 -24.87 -4.76 17.39
N PRO A 246 -25.56 -5.91 17.32
CA PRO A 246 -25.80 -6.90 18.38
C PRO A 246 -24.68 -7.96 18.56
N PHE A 247 -23.55 -7.85 17.86
CA PHE A 247 -22.45 -8.85 17.89
C PHE A 247 -21.52 -8.68 19.10
N ASN A 248 -21.63 -7.58 19.81
CA ASN A 248 -20.86 -7.16 21.00
C ASN A 248 -19.38 -6.85 20.75
N GLU A 249 -18.73 -7.47 19.78
CA GLU A 249 -17.28 -7.39 19.55
C GLU A 249 -16.94 -7.30 18.05
N PRO A 250 -15.82 -6.66 17.66
CA PRO A 250 -15.37 -6.66 16.27
C PRO A 250 -14.82 -8.04 15.88
N HIS A 251 -14.96 -8.37 14.61
CA HIS A 251 -14.40 -9.61 14.05
C HIS A 251 -13.00 -9.40 13.46
N PHE A 252 -12.72 -8.18 13.00
CA PHE A 252 -11.44 -7.79 12.44
C PHE A 252 -11.06 -6.39 12.91
N VAL A 253 -9.83 -6.24 13.36
CA VAL A 253 -9.25 -4.95 13.77
C VAL A 253 -7.98 -4.73 12.95
N MET A 254 -7.94 -3.66 12.15
CA MET A 254 -6.76 -3.30 11.37
C MET A 254 -6.12 -2.04 11.95
N MET A 255 -4.88 -2.17 12.40
CA MET A 255 -4.12 -1.09 13.01
C MET A 255 -3.29 -0.37 11.95
N ASN A 256 -3.76 0.80 11.49
CA ASN A 256 -3.12 1.66 10.49
C ASN A 256 -2.53 2.95 11.09
N ALA A 257 -2.62 3.15 12.41
CA ALA A 257 -2.04 4.31 13.09
C ALA A 257 -0.62 3.97 13.59
N PRO A 258 0.47 4.56 13.05
CA PRO A 258 1.84 4.15 13.35
C PRO A 258 2.32 4.68 14.72
N CYS A 259 1.62 4.35 15.79
CA CYS A 259 1.93 4.76 17.15
C CYS A 259 1.68 3.63 18.15
N ARG A 260 2.37 3.71 19.30
CA ARG A 260 2.26 2.73 20.39
C ARG A 260 0.82 2.57 20.89
N GLU A 261 0.15 3.70 21.10
CA GLU A 261 -1.23 3.71 21.61
C GLU A 261 -2.22 3.08 20.62
N GLY A 262 -1.90 3.07 19.30
CA GLY A 262 -2.67 2.37 18.27
C GLY A 262 -2.66 0.86 18.50
N TYR A 263 -1.50 0.29 18.81
CA TYR A 263 -1.39 -1.11 19.18
C TYR A 263 -2.11 -1.42 20.48
N GLU A 264 -1.90 -0.60 21.52
CA GLU A 264 -2.59 -0.78 22.81
C GLU A 264 -4.10 -0.73 22.68
N LEU A 265 -4.61 0.19 21.85
CA LEU A 265 -6.04 0.27 21.55
C LEU A 265 -6.51 -0.97 20.79
N SER A 266 -5.76 -1.39 19.75
CA SER A 266 -6.18 -2.53 18.92
C SER A 266 -6.33 -3.81 19.75
N VAL A 267 -5.43 -4.05 20.70
CA VAL A 267 -5.52 -5.20 21.61
C VAL A 267 -6.73 -5.09 22.56
N LYS A 268 -7.03 -3.89 23.08
CA LYS A 268 -8.22 -3.66 23.93
C LYS A 268 -9.53 -3.88 23.20
N LEU A 269 -9.54 -3.76 21.87
CA LEU A 269 -10.72 -3.98 21.04
C LEU A 269 -10.92 -5.43 20.61
N MET A 270 -9.98 -6.33 20.91
CA MET A 270 -10.09 -7.73 20.55
C MET A 270 -11.09 -8.47 21.46
N GLY A 271 -12.07 -9.08 20.84
CA GLY A 271 -13.03 -9.94 21.49
C GLY A 271 -12.93 -11.40 21.06
N TYR A 272 -14.03 -12.11 21.06
CA TYR A 272 -14.11 -13.52 20.71
C TYR A 272 -13.94 -13.70 19.17
N GLY A 273 -12.98 -14.50 18.76
CA GLY A 273 -12.69 -14.76 17.34
C GLY A 273 -12.17 -13.55 16.56
N THR A 274 -11.76 -12.48 17.24
CA THR A 274 -11.20 -11.31 16.56
C THR A 274 -9.84 -11.61 15.96
N VAL A 275 -9.64 -11.18 14.72
CA VAL A 275 -8.34 -11.10 14.08
C VAL A 275 -7.83 -9.67 14.16
N LEU A 276 -6.65 -9.48 14.74
CA LEU A 276 -5.91 -8.23 14.73
C LEU A 276 -4.84 -8.27 13.64
N ASP A 277 -4.89 -7.31 12.71
CA ASP A 277 -3.81 -7.06 11.75
C ASP A 277 -3.02 -5.82 12.13
N ALA A 278 -1.77 -6.03 12.52
CA ALA A 278 -0.82 -4.97 12.80
C ALA A 278 -0.18 -4.48 11.48
N HIS A 279 -0.91 -3.67 10.72
CA HIS A 279 -0.51 -3.22 9.38
C HIS A 279 0.52 -2.10 9.41
N ALA A 280 0.35 -1.10 10.28
CA ALA A 280 1.28 0.02 10.36
C ALA A 280 2.44 -0.27 11.31
N GLY A 281 3.67 -0.16 10.82
CA GLY A 281 4.85 -0.22 11.67
C GLY A 281 4.96 0.97 12.63
N VAL A 282 5.27 0.74 13.90
CA VAL A 282 5.50 1.82 14.88
C VAL A 282 6.87 2.43 14.66
N LYS A 283 6.89 3.74 14.45
CA LYS A 283 8.13 4.52 14.35
C LYS A 283 8.60 4.89 15.77
N GLY A 284 9.78 4.41 16.17
CA GLY A 284 10.41 4.81 17.44
C GLY A 284 11.47 5.88 17.21
N ALA A 285 11.48 6.93 18.02
CA ALA A 285 12.61 7.84 18.11
C ALA A 285 13.78 7.11 18.79
N GLY A 286 14.85 6.82 18.05
CA GLY A 286 16.12 6.35 18.58
C GLY A 286 16.20 4.92 19.11
N GLY A 287 15.21 4.06 18.85
CA GLY A 287 15.24 2.66 19.30
C GLY A 287 14.13 1.80 18.70
N LYS A 288 14.25 0.49 18.90
CA LYS A 288 13.19 -0.45 18.52
C LYS A 288 11.97 -0.20 19.43
N PRO A 289 10.83 0.24 18.91
CA PRO A 289 9.64 0.45 19.72
C PRO A 289 9.22 -0.89 20.35
N ARG A 290 9.06 -0.89 21.67
CA ARG A 290 8.58 -2.07 22.40
C ARG A 290 7.24 -1.74 23.01
N ILE A 291 6.28 -2.64 22.82
CA ILE A 291 5.01 -2.61 23.53
C ILE A 291 5.07 -3.77 24.50
N ALA A 292 5.06 -3.47 25.79
CA ALA A 292 4.82 -4.49 26.79
C ALA A 292 3.30 -4.67 26.89
N HIS A 293 2.84 -5.79 26.41
CA HIS A 293 1.45 -6.21 26.57
C HIS A 293 1.46 -7.69 26.94
N GLU A 294 0.85 -8.00 28.08
CA GLU A 294 0.63 -9.37 28.49
C GLU A 294 -0.57 -9.92 27.71
N VAL A 295 -0.32 -10.97 26.93
CA VAL A 295 -1.36 -11.75 26.27
C VAL A 295 -1.57 -13.01 27.09
N ASP A 296 -2.74 -13.16 27.66
CA ASP A 296 -3.16 -14.39 28.30
C ASP A 296 -3.41 -15.47 27.24
N LEU A 297 -2.39 -16.30 27.01
CA LEU A 297 -2.43 -17.34 25.98
C LEU A 297 -3.57 -18.33 26.18
N ASN A 298 -3.99 -18.58 27.43
CA ASN A 298 -5.09 -19.48 27.72
C ASN A 298 -6.46 -18.84 27.46
N ASN A 299 -6.74 -17.72 28.12
CA ASN A 299 -8.07 -17.09 28.05
C ASN A 299 -8.27 -16.27 26.77
N GLN A 300 -7.25 -15.59 26.25
CA GLN A 300 -7.38 -14.76 25.07
C GLN A 300 -7.13 -15.55 23.78
N VAL A 301 -5.99 -16.23 23.66
CA VAL A 301 -5.63 -16.91 22.40
C VAL A 301 -6.39 -18.22 22.27
N HIS A 302 -6.32 -19.10 23.28
CA HIS A 302 -6.93 -20.42 23.21
C HIS A 302 -8.46 -20.37 23.29
N TYR A 303 -9.00 -19.86 24.40
CA TYR A 303 -10.47 -19.91 24.62
C TYR A 303 -11.25 -18.84 23.86
N LYS A 304 -10.70 -17.65 23.64
CA LYS A 304 -11.34 -16.61 22.82
C LYS A 304 -11.01 -16.69 21.33
N LEU A 305 -10.19 -17.63 20.92
CA LEU A 305 -9.80 -17.83 19.50
C LEU A 305 -9.27 -16.56 18.83
N GLN A 306 -8.53 -15.72 19.59
CA GLN A 306 -7.95 -14.50 19.06
C GLN A 306 -6.76 -14.81 18.16
N CYS A 307 -6.69 -14.14 17.01
CA CYS A 307 -5.57 -14.25 16.08
C CYS A 307 -4.82 -12.92 16.00
N TYR A 308 -3.51 -12.97 16.10
CA TYR A 308 -2.60 -11.84 15.96
C TYR A 308 -1.75 -12.05 14.71
N GLN A 309 -1.86 -11.14 13.78
CA GLN A 309 -1.02 -11.14 12.58
C GLN A 309 -0.40 -9.76 12.35
N ALA A 310 0.60 -9.70 11.50
CA ALA A 310 1.17 -8.46 10.99
C ALA A 310 1.32 -8.59 9.48
N THR A 311 1.08 -7.48 8.77
CA THR A 311 1.27 -7.42 7.33
C THR A 311 2.02 -6.16 6.93
N HIS A 312 2.80 -6.28 5.88
CA HIS A 312 3.44 -5.17 5.16
C HIS A 312 3.60 -5.58 3.71
N GLY A 313 3.59 -4.62 2.79
CA GLY A 313 3.68 -4.93 1.37
C GLY A 313 2.49 -5.75 0.87
N SER A 314 2.66 -6.45 -0.23
CA SER A 314 1.60 -7.23 -0.86
C SER A 314 2.12 -8.49 -1.53
N SER A 315 1.36 -9.58 -1.38
CA SER A 315 1.54 -10.81 -2.13
C SER A 315 0.95 -10.71 -3.55
N MET A 316 1.24 -11.69 -4.40
CA MET A 316 0.60 -11.79 -5.73
C MET A 316 -0.93 -11.94 -5.61
N HIS A 317 -1.41 -12.59 -4.56
CA HIS A 317 -2.85 -12.70 -4.29
C HIS A 317 -3.48 -11.32 -4.04
N GLY A 318 -2.89 -10.49 -3.17
CA GLY A 318 -3.34 -9.13 -2.90
C GLY A 318 -3.33 -8.25 -4.16
N ILE A 319 -2.26 -8.32 -4.96
CA ILE A 319 -2.12 -7.59 -6.23
C ILE A 319 -3.21 -7.99 -7.24
N ASN A 320 -3.46 -9.28 -7.43
CA ASN A 320 -4.49 -9.74 -8.36
C ASN A 320 -5.90 -9.36 -7.90
N LEU A 321 -6.18 -9.46 -6.61
CA LEU A 321 -7.47 -9.07 -6.05
C LEU A 321 -7.70 -7.55 -6.18
N ALA A 322 -6.69 -6.73 -5.89
CA ALA A 322 -6.75 -5.28 -6.09
C ALA A 322 -7.03 -4.92 -7.55
N ALA A 323 -6.31 -5.55 -8.49
CA ALA A 323 -6.53 -5.35 -9.91
C ALA A 323 -7.94 -5.75 -10.36
N GLN A 324 -8.46 -6.84 -9.83
CA GLN A 324 -9.83 -7.29 -10.11
C GLN A 324 -10.86 -6.28 -9.59
N LEU A 325 -10.73 -5.81 -8.34
CA LEU A 325 -11.65 -4.83 -7.76
C LEU A 325 -11.63 -3.50 -8.55
N LEU A 326 -10.45 -3.04 -8.97
CA LEU A 326 -10.29 -1.85 -9.80
C LEU A 326 -10.94 -2.05 -11.18
N SER A 327 -10.56 -3.12 -11.88
CA SER A 327 -11.02 -3.39 -13.25
C SER A 327 -12.54 -3.65 -13.35
N GLN A 328 -13.15 -4.18 -12.28
CA GLN A 328 -14.59 -4.41 -12.19
C GLN A 328 -15.38 -3.21 -11.64
N ASN A 329 -14.72 -2.05 -11.43
CA ASN A 329 -15.32 -0.85 -10.85
C ASN A 329 -16.01 -1.12 -9.49
N LYS A 330 -15.41 -2.00 -8.67
CA LYS A 330 -15.90 -2.30 -7.31
C LYS A 330 -15.51 -1.23 -6.29
N LEU A 331 -14.66 -0.29 -6.69
CA LEU A 331 -14.15 0.81 -5.89
C LEU A 331 -14.50 2.16 -6.56
N PRO A 332 -15.80 2.50 -6.69
CA PRO A 332 -16.23 3.65 -7.49
C PRO A 332 -15.74 5.01 -6.96
N LYS A 333 -15.32 5.06 -5.70
CA LYS A 333 -14.81 6.27 -5.04
C LYS A 333 -13.28 6.37 -5.05
N ILE A 334 -12.58 5.48 -5.77
CA ILE A 334 -11.11 5.47 -5.76
C ILE A 334 -10.49 6.79 -6.24
N GLY A 335 -11.11 7.46 -7.20
CA GLY A 335 -10.67 8.76 -7.69
C GLY A 335 -10.74 9.89 -6.65
N LEU A 336 -11.55 9.74 -5.59
CA LEU A 336 -11.65 10.71 -4.49
C LEU A 336 -10.47 10.64 -3.51
N MET A 337 -9.60 9.64 -3.63
CA MET A 337 -8.37 9.55 -2.84
C MET A 337 -7.45 10.76 -3.06
N THR A 338 -7.52 11.39 -4.23
CA THR A 338 -6.68 12.51 -4.64
C THR A 338 -7.56 13.67 -5.08
N ASN A 339 -7.47 14.80 -4.40
CA ASN A 339 -8.11 16.04 -4.82
C ASN A 339 -7.17 16.89 -5.72
N ASP A 340 -7.64 18.00 -6.23
CA ASP A 340 -6.85 18.83 -7.15
C ASP A 340 -5.58 19.39 -6.51
N SER A 341 -5.59 19.72 -5.22
CA SER A 341 -4.40 20.18 -4.48
C SER A 341 -3.37 19.08 -4.18
N GLU A 342 -3.68 17.84 -4.52
CA GLU A 342 -2.84 16.66 -4.35
C GLU A 342 -2.32 16.13 -5.69
N ARG A 343 -2.48 16.90 -6.79
CA ARG A 343 -1.97 16.59 -8.14
C ARG A 343 -0.78 17.46 -8.47
N PHE A 344 0.32 16.83 -8.83
CA PHE A 344 1.60 17.46 -9.10
C PHE A 344 2.19 16.98 -10.44
N PHE A 345 3.20 17.70 -10.91
CA PHE A 345 4.04 17.30 -12.03
C PHE A 345 5.44 16.90 -11.53
N PRO A 346 6.26 16.22 -12.34
CA PRO A 346 7.55 15.69 -11.90
C PRO A 346 8.53 16.75 -11.38
N ASP A 347 8.52 17.97 -11.92
CA ASP A 347 9.34 19.10 -11.48
C ASP A 347 8.94 19.63 -10.08
N GLN A 348 7.76 19.24 -9.58
CA GLN A 348 7.22 19.61 -8.28
C GLN A 348 7.41 18.49 -7.22
N MET A 349 8.31 17.53 -7.45
CA MET A 349 8.52 16.35 -6.60
C MET A 349 8.65 16.68 -5.10
N GLY A 350 9.45 17.72 -4.77
CA GLY A 350 9.60 18.16 -3.37
C GLY A 350 8.30 18.65 -2.74
N ALA A 351 7.51 19.43 -3.48
CA ALA A 351 6.20 19.91 -3.02
C ALA A 351 5.21 18.74 -2.86
N ALA A 352 5.25 17.75 -3.75
CA ALA A 352 4.43 16.54 -3.66
C ALA A 352 4.74 15.74 -2.38
N ILE A 353 6.00 15.52 -2.04
CA ILE A 353 6.42 14.86 -0.79
C ILE A 353 5.99 15.68 0.44
N GLN A 354 6.13 17.00 0.38
CA GLN A 354 5.68 17.88 1.47
C GLN A 354 4.15 17.79 1.65
N ARG A 355 3.38 17.85 0.56
CA ARG A 355 1.91 17.71 0.60
C ARG A 355 1.49 16.37 1.16
N ALA A 356 2.12 15.26 0.76
CA ALA A 356 1.84 13.94 1.27
C ALA A 356 2.12 13.77 2.77
N SER A 357 2.93 14.66 3.35
CA SER A 357 3.23 14.66 4.80
C SER A 357 2.18 15.40 5.64
N SER A 358 1.24 16.11 5.04
CA SER A 358 0.24 16.91 5.76
C SER A 358 -0.87 16.04 6.36
N SER A 359 -1.48 16.52 7.44
CA SER A 359 -2.49 15.75 8.18
C SER A 359 -3.82 15.60 7.46
N ASP A 360 -4.12 16.45 6.49
CA ASP A 360 -5.36 16.46 5.70
C ASP A 360 -5.24 15.75 4.35
N SER A 361 -4.01 15.38 3.91
CA SER A 361 -3.80 14.63 2.68
C SER A 361 -4.17 13.16 2.82
N LEU A 362 -4.82 12.60 1.80
CA LEU A 362 -5.02 11.15 1.67
C LEU A 362 -4.03 10.56 0.68
N LYS A 363 -4.01 11.01 -0.57
CA LYS A 363 -3.08 10.48 -1.56
C LYS A 363 -2.65 11.57 -2.54
N VAL A 364 -1.35 11.72 -2.70
CA VAL A 364 -0.74 12.63 -3.68
C VAL A 364 -0.35 11.85 -4.92
N ILE A 365 -0.66 12.38 -6.10
CA ILE A 365 -0.31 11.80 -7.40
C ILE A 365 0.57 12.76 -8.18
N ILE A 366 1.62 12.22 -8.80
CA ILE A 366 2.51 12.90 -9.74
C ILE A 366 2.15 12.43 -11.14
N ASN A 367 1.81 13.38 -12.00
CA ASN A 367 1.39 13.15 -13.38
C ASN A 367 2.56 13.33 -14.32
N TRP A 368 2.88 12.31 -15.11
CA TRP A 368 3.97 12.29 -16.10
C TRP A 368 3.52 12.56 -17.53
N ASP A 369 2.23 12.73 -17.79
CA ASP A 369 1.67 13.09 -19.11
C ASP A 369 1.66 14.58 -19.34
#